data_b5d548b785ae4d1a347226d526e61c8d
#
_entry.id   b5d548b785ae4d1a347226d526e61c8d
#
_cell.length_a   1.000
_cell.length_b   1.000
_cell.length_c   1.000
_cell.angle_alpha   90.00
_cell.angle_beta   90.00
_cell.angle_gamma   90.00
#
_symmetry.space_group_name_H-M   'P 1'
#
loop_
_entity.id
_entity.type
_entity.pdbx_description
1 polymer ?
#
loop_
_entity_poly.entity_id
_entity_poly.type
_entity_poly.pdbx_seq_one_letter_code
_entity_poly.pdbx_strand_id
1 'polypeptide(L)'
;MFSNASILLTGGTGSFGKAFVGTVLKKYPDIRRLVVFSRDELKQFEMSQIWSERDHRGLRYFLGDVRDGARLSRAMEGIDYVVHAAALKQVVAAEYNPFEFIQTNIMGAHNVINACLDKGVKRVVALSTDKAAAPINLYGATKLCADKLFVSANNIRGSRDLRFSVVRYGNVMGSRGSVIPFFLEKKVGGVLPITSTDMTRFNISLQEGVDMVLWALENAWGGEISCPRYHPTASPMWPKRSGPNAARKSSVFVPAKRCTRK
;
A
#
# COMPACT_ATOMS: atom_id res chain seq x y z
N MET A 1 -3.90 10.99 19.58
CA MET A 1 -2.75 10.07 19.56
C MET A 1 -1.57 10.62 18.74
N PHE A 2 -1.81 11.26 17.60
CA PHE A 2 -0.72 11.68 16.71
C PHE A 2 -0.25 13.13 16.89
N SER A 3 -0.87 13.90 17.77
CA SER A 3 -0.36 15.22 18.17
C SER A 3 1.06 15.07 18.73
N ASN A 4 1.96 15.91 18.23
CA ASN A 4 3.39 15.87 18.59
C ASN A 4 4.10 14.50 18.35
N ALA A 5 3.55 13.64 17.48
CA ALA A 5 4.13 12.35 17.11
C ALA A 5 5.02 12.44 15.85
N SER A 6 5.87 11.44 15.66
CA SER A 6 6.67 11.26 14.44
C SER A 6 6.22 10.01 13.70
N ILE A 7 5.83 10.16 12.44
CA ILE A 7 5.38 9.08 11.56
C ILE A 7 6.32 8.95 10.36
N LEU A 8 6.73 7.73 10.00
CA LEU A 8 7.40 7.44 8.75
C LEU A 8 6.48 6.61 7.86
N LEU A 9 6.34 7.06 6.62
CA LEU A 9 5.54 6.40 5.59
C LEU A 9 6.44 5.94 4.44
N THR A 10 6.64 4.63 4.30
CA THR A 10 7.33 4.09 3.14
C THR A 10 6.40 4.03 1.94
N GLY A 11 6.93 4.24 0.73
CA GLY A 11 6.09 4.30 -0.47
C GLY A 11 5.15 5.52 -0.51
N GLY A 12 5.49 6.57 0.22
CA GLY A 12 4.64 7.73 0.48
C GLY A 12 4.27 8.55 -0.75
N THR A 13 4.97 8.42 -1.88
CA THR A 13 4.65 9.10 -3.14
C THR A 13 3.60 8.37 -4.00
N GLY A 14 3.12 7.20 -3.56
CA GLY A 14 2.02 6.47 -4.19
C GLY A 14 0.65 7.09 -3.92
N SER A 15 -0.41 6.57 -4.58
CA SER A 15 -1.79 7.08 -4.41
C SER A 15 -2.25 7.05 -2.95
N PHE A 16 -2.01 5.93 -2.25
CA PHE A 16 -2.30 5.83 -0.82
C PHE A 16 -1.48 6.85 -0.01
N GLY A 17 -0.17 6.94 -0.30
CA GLY A 17 0.72 7.84 0.44
C GLY A 17 0.32 9.31 0.33
N LYS A 18 -0.05 9.77 -0.86
CA LYS A 18 -0.56 11.14 -1.06
C LYS A 18 -1.84 11.38 -0.26
N ALA A 19 -2.80 10.45 -0.28
CA ALA A 19 -4.02 10.56 0.51
C ALA A 19 -3.76 10.54 2.02
N PHE A 20 -2.85 9.68 2.48
CA PHE A 20 -2.44 9.59 3.88
C PHE A 20 -1.80 10.90 4.35
N VAL A 21 -0.82 11.43 3.60
CA VAL A 21 -0.14 12.69 3.94
C VAL A 21 -1.14 13.84 4.02
N GLY A 22 -2.00 14.01 3.02
CA GLY A 22 -3.03 15.07 3.04
C GLY A 22 -3.99 14.94 4.21
N THR A 23 -4.40 13.71 4.57
CA THR A 23 -5.28 13.46 5.72
C THR A 23 -4.57 13.76 7.04
N VAL A 24 -3.31 13.32 7.20
CA VAL A 24 -2.55 13.52 8.44
C VAL A 24 -2.25 15.00 8.66
N LEU A 25 -1.78 15.72 7.63
CA LEU A 25 -1.50 17.16 7.75
C LEU A 25 -2.74 17.98 8.07
N LYS A 26 -3.92 17.56 7.55
CA LYS A 26 -5.19 18.22 7.85
C LYS A 26 -5.71 17.92 9.28
N LYS A 27 -5.62 16.65 9.71
CA LYS A 27 -6.15 16.19 11.01
C LYS A 27 -5.21 16.52 12.19
N TYR A 28 -3.90 16.56 11.94
CA TYR A 28 -2.86 16.72 12.96
C TYR A 28 -1.84 17.76 12.54
N PRO A 29 -2.22 19.06 12.50
CA PRO A 29 -1.33 20.13 12.05
C PRO A 29 -0.11 20.33 12.97
N ASP A 30 -0.18 19.83 14.18
CA ASP A 30 0.84 19.83 15.23
C ASP A 30 1.73 18.57 15.23
N ILE A 31 1.67 17.75 14.17
CA ILE A 31 2.53 16.57 14.03
C ILE A 31 4.02 16.99 14.07
N ARG A 32 4.80 16.35 14.95
CA ARG A 32 6.21 16.69 15.12
C ARG A 32 7.04 16.39 13.86
N ARG A 33 6.77 15.24 13.25
CA ARG A 33 7.46 14.82 12.02
C ARG A 33 6.59 13.84 11.21
N LEU A 34 6.46 14.12 9.93
CA LEU A 34 5.88 13.21 8.94
C LEU A 34 6.91 12.97 7.83
N VAL A 35 7.53 11.80 7.83
CA VAL A 35 8.56 11.44 6.87
C VAL A 35 7.95 10.67 5.70
N VAL A 36 8.05 11.21 4.50
CA VAL A 36 7.74 10.54 3.23
C VAL A 36 9.01 9.86 2.74
N PHE A 37 9.08 8.53 2.86
CA PHE A 37 10.22 7.75 2.44
C PHE A 37 9.91 7.03 1.13
N SER A 38 10.61 7.35 0.06
CA SER A 38 10.45 6.71 -1.25
C SER A 38 11.71 6.87 -2.11
N ARG A 39 11.85 6.03 -3.13
CA ARG A 39 13.03 6.00 -4.02
C ARG A 39 12.94 6.94 -5.23
N ASP A 40 11.76 7.45 -5.53
CA ASP A 40 11.47 8.24 -6.74
C ASP A 40 11.55 9.73 -6.41
N GLU A 41 12.66 10.36 -6.81
CA GLU A 41 12.95 11.78 -6.60
C GLU A 41 11.90 12.69 -7.26
N LEU A 42 11.57 12.42 -8.52
CA LEU A 42 10.62 13.24 -9.27
C LEU A 42 9.25 13.27 -8.60
N LYS A 43 8.75 12.11 -8.14
CA LYS A 43 7.47 12.06 -7.41
C LYS A 43 7.53 12.75 -6.05
N GLN A 44 8.68 12.76 -5.38
CA GLN A 44 8.85 13.55 -4.16
C GLN A 44 8.82 15.04 -4.48
N PHE A 45 9.51 15.47 -5.53
CA PHE A 45 9.46 16.86 -6.01
C PHE A 45 8.03 17.29 -6.37
N GLU A 46 7.32 16.52 -7.20
CA GLU A 46 5.90 16.77 -7.52
C GLU A 46 5.04 16.91 -6.27
N MET A 47 5.27 16.06 -5.29
CA MET A 47 4.52 16.04 -4.03
C MET A 47 4.85 17.26 -3.16
N SER A 48 6.09 17.74 -3.16
CA SER A 48 6.53 18.94 -2.44
C SER A 48 5.93 20.23 -3.00
N GLN A 49 5.50 20.23 -4.26
CA GLN A 49 4.75 21.36 -4.84
C GLN A 49 3.32 21.45 -4.29
N ILE A 50 2.76 20.34 -3.77
CA ILE A 50 1.42 20.29 -3.16
C ILE A 50 1.50 20.54 -1.66
N TRP A 51 2.47 19.91 -1.00
CA TRP A 51 2.73 20.05 0.43
C TRP A 51 4.19 20.39 0.64
N SER A 52 4.48 21.69 0.80
CA SER A 52 5.86 22.12 1.01
C SER A 52 6.28 21.96 2.49
N GLU A 53 7.57 21.75 2.71
CA GLU A 53 8.15 21.74 4.06
C GLU A 53 8.10 23.12 4.73
N ARG A 54 7.92 24.19 3.94
CA ARG A 54 7.74 25.56 4.44
C ARG A 54 6.37 25.74 5.08
N ASP A 55 5.32 25.24 4.44
CA ASP A 55 3.93 25.34 4.91
C ASP A 55 3.65 24.31 6.01
N HIS A 56 4.35 23.17 5.97
CA HIS A 56 4.20 22.05 6.91
C HIS A 56 5.54 21.73 7.57
N ARG A 57 5.88 22.45 8.64
CA ARG A 57 7.20 22.35 9.33
C ARG A 57 7.56 20.93 9.79
N GLY A 58 6.58 20.07 10.03
CA GLY A 58 6.79 18.66 10.39
C GLY A 58 7.08 17.73 9.21
N LEU A 59 6.78 18.15 7.96
CA LEU A 59 6.93 17.29 6.78
C LEU A 59 8.41 17.16 6.36
N ARG A 60 8.81 15.95 5.97
CA ARG A 60 10.15 15.66 5.44
C ARG A 60 10.09 14.68 4.29
N TYR A 61 10.85 14.93 3.25
CA TYR A 61 11.00 14.06 2.09
C TYR A 61 12.36 13.37 2.14
N PHE A 62 12.38 12.04 2.32
CA PHE A 62 13.59 11.25 2.41
C PHE A 62 13.70 10.29 1.23
N LEU A 63 14.71 10.49 0.40
CA LEU A 63 15.06 9.54 -0.65
C LEU A 63 15.66 8.27 -0.03
N GLY A 64 15.17 7.11 -0.47
CA GLY A 64 15.68 5.82 -0.07
C GLY A 64 14.81 4.66 -0.56
N ASP A 65 15.43 3.49 -0.66
CA ASP A 65 14.77 2.23 -1.02
C ASP A 65 14.61 1.36 0.24
N VAL A 66 13.49 0.68 0.39
CA VAL A 66 13.26 -0.25 1.52
C VAL A 66 14.19 -1.45 1.47
N ARG A 67 14.83 -1.71 0.34
CA ARG A 67 15.86 -2.74 0.19
C ARG A 67 17.19 -2.34 0.86
N ASP A 68 17.41 -1.06 1.07
CA ASP A 68 18.57 -0.53 1.81
C ASP A 68 18.22 -0.39 3.30
N GLY A 69 18.56 -1.42 4.06
CA GLY A 69 18.30 -1.46 5.51
C GLY A 69 19.06 -0.39 6.29
N ALA A 70 20.28 -0.03 5.88
CA ALA A 70 21.08 0.99 6.55
C ALA A 70 20.45 2.38 6.37
N ARG A 71 20.06 2.74 5.13
CA ARG A 71 19.37 4.00 4.84
C ARG A 71 18.01 4.08 5.57
N LEU A 72 17.28 2.97 5.59
CA LEU A 72 15.99 2.89 6.27
C LEU A 72 16.13 3.07 7.79
N SER A 73 17.11 2.42 8.41
CA SER A 73 17.43 2.57 9.84
C SER A 73 17.75 4.02 10.19
N ARG A 74 18.53 4.73 9.36
CA ARG A 74 18.80 6.17 9.54
C ARG A 74 17.52 7.02 9.42
N ALA A 75 16.65 6.69 8.48
CA ALA A 75 15.39 7.43 8.30
C ALA A 75 14.42 7.24 9.47
N MET A 76 14.52 6.13 10.20
CA MET A 76 13.67 5.80 11.36
C MET A 76 14.12 6.43 12.68
N GLU A 77 15.18 7.22 12.69
CA GLU A 77 15.66 7.85 13.93
C GLU A 77 14.60 8.79 14.53
N GLY A 78 14.17 8.51 15.76
CA GLY A 78 13.16 9.29 16.47
C GLY A 78 11.75 9.20 15.90
N ILE A 79 11.41 8.11 15.22
CA ILE A 79 10.07 7.81 14.69
C ILE A 79 9.26 7.00 15.71
N ASP A 80 8.03 7.45 15.98
CA ASP A 80 7.09 6.76 16.87
C ASP A 80 6.26 5.70 16.13
N TYR A 81 5.83 6.01 14.90
CA TYR A 81 4.90 5.20 14.13
C TYR A 81 5.38 4.97 12.71
N VAL A 82 5.18 3.77 12.18
CA VAL A 82 5.56 3.43 10.79
C VAL A 82 4.35 2.90 10.04
N VAL A 83 4.13 3.45 8.84
CA VAL A 83 3.20 2.91 7.85
C VAL A 83 4.00 2.37 6.69
N HIS A 84 3.96 1.06 6.49
CA HIS A 84 4.69 0.41 5.40
C HIS A 84 3.77 0.19 4.19
N ALA A 85 3.84 1.12 3.22
CA ALA A 85 3.07 1.07 1.99
C ALA A 85 3.93 0.81 0.73
N ALA A 86 5.26 0.72 0.87
CA ALA A 86 6.14 0.41 -0.25
C ALA A 86 5.98 -1.04 -0.68
N ALA A 87 5.65 -1.27 -1.95
CA ALA A 87 5.59 -2.59 -2.56
C ALA A 87 5.61 -2.49 -4.10
N LEU A 88 6.08 -3.55 -4.75
CA LEU A 88 5.77 -3.82 -6.15
C LEU A 88 4.44 -4.57 -6.21
N LYS A 89 3.54 -4.21 -7.13
CA LYS A 89 2.14 -4.70 -7.13
C LYS A 89 1.60 -5.18 -8.48
N GLN A 90 2.33 -4.98 -9.56
CA GLN A 90 1.88 -5.38 -10.90
C GLN A 90 2.04 -6.88 -11.09
N VAL A 91 0.92 -7.59 -11.26
CA VAL A 91 0.90 -9.06 -11.31
C VAL A 91 1.74 -9.59 -12.48
N VAL A 92 1.56 -9.03 -13.69
CA VAL A 92 2.34 -9.45 -14.86
C VAL A 92 3.84 -9.21 -14.67
N ALA A 93 4.21 -8.05 -14.13
CA ALA A 93 5.61 -7.74 -13.87
C ALA A 93 6.24 -8.67 -12.81
N ALA A 94 5.44 -9.19 -11.88
CA ALA A 94 5.90 -10.14 -10.87
C ALA A 94 6.36 -11.46 -11.51
N GLU A 95 5.60 -11.96 -12.47
CA GLU A 95 5.94 -13.22 -13.13
C GLU A 95 7.22 -13.11 -13.98
N TYR A 96 7.50 -11.93 -14.54
CA TYR A 96 8.74 -11.68 -15.31
C TYR A 96 9.95 -11.29 -14.43
N ASN A 97 9.71 -10.69 -13.27
CA ASN A 97 10.77 -10.18 -12.40
C ASN A 97 10.60 -10.70 -10.96
N PRO A 98 10.59 -12.02 -10.74
CA PRO A 98 10.25 -12.60 -9.45
C PRO A 98 11.18 -12.14 -8.32
N PHE A 99 12.47 -12.04 -8.58
CA PHE A 99 13.47 -11.66 -7.60
C PHE A 99 13.27 -10.20 -7.11
N GLU A 100 12.93 -9.28 -7.99
CA GLU A 100 12.65 -7.89 -7.63
C GLU A 100 11.44 -7.76 -6.68
N PHE A 101 10.42 -8.62 -6.87
CA PHE A 101 9.28 -8.70 -5.96
C PHE A 101 9.67 -9.29 -4.61
N ILE A 102 10.51 -10.32 -4.59
CA ILE A 102 11.04 -10.89 -3.35
C ILE A 102 11.87 -9.83 -2.60
N GLN A 103 12.80 -9.18 -3.29
CA GLN A 103 13.66 -8.16 -2.70
C GLN A 103 12.86 -6.98 -2.12
N THR A 104 11.86 -6.50 -2.86
CA THR A 104 11.09 -5.32 -2.41
C THR A 104 10.03 -5.68 -1.38
N ASN A 105 9.22 -6.71 -1.65
CA ASN A 105 8.04 -7.01 -0.84
C ASN A 105 8.38 -7.85 0.40
N ILE A 106 9.37 -8.75 0.32
CA ILE A 106 9.76 -9.64 1.43
C ILE A 106 10.97 -9.08 2.16
N MET A 107 12.10 -8.89 1.47
CA MET A 107 13.31 -8.39 2.13
C MET A 107 13.14 -6.93 2.58
N GLY A 108 12.42 -6.10 1.80
CA GLY A 108 12.06 -4.76 2.21
C GLY A 108 11.20 -4.75 3.48
N ALA A 109 10.23 -5.66 3.60
CA ALA A 109 9.43 -5.83 4.84
C ALA A 109 10.33 -6.26 6.02
N HIS A 110 11.25 -7.19 5.81
CA HIS A 110 12.22 -7.63 6.82
C HIS A 110 13.10 -6.46 7.30
N ASN A 111 13.61 -5.64 6.38
CA ASN A 111 14.41 -4.46 6.73
C ASN A 111 13.60 -3.44 7.56
N VAL A 112 12.32 -3.22 7.21
CA VAL A 112 11.42 -2.35 7.99
C VAL A 112 11.25 -2.88 9.41
N ILE A 113 11.03 -4.19 9.57
CA ILE A 113 10.89 -4.83 10.89
C ILE A 113 12.15 -4.63 11.73
N ASN A 114 13.32 -4.93 11.18
CA ASN A 114 14.59 -4.79 11.88
C ASN A 114 14.83 -3.33 12.31
N ALA A 115 14.68 -2.38 11.38
CA ALA A 115 14.84 -0.97 11.69
C ALA A 115 13.86 -0.49 12.78
N CYS A 116 12.61 -0.99 12.80
CA CYS A 116 11.63 -0.66 13.86
C CYS A 116 12.05 -1.25 15.22
N LEU A 117 12.57 -2.47 15.24
CA LEU A 117 13.08 -3.11 16.46
C LEU A 117 14.27 -2.33 17.04
N ASP A 118 15.17 -1.85 16.19
CA ASP A 118 16.40 -1.16 16.59
C ASP A 118 16.16 0.30 17.03
N LYS A 119 15.13 0.97 16.49
CA LYS A 119 14.89 2.42 16.69
C LYS A 119 13.78 2.77 17.67
N GLY A 120 13.23 1.80 18.38
CA GLY A 120 12.23 2.05 19.43
C GLY A 120 10.89 2.55 18.89
N VAL A 121 10.52 2.16 17.69
CA VAL A 121 9.19 2.43 17.10
C VAL A 121 8.12 1.79 17.99
N LYS A 122 6.98 2.46 18.15
CA LYS A 122 5.88 1.99 19.02
C LYS A 122 4.85 1.16 18.27
N ARG A 123 4.46 1.60 17.09
CA ARG A 123 3.42 0.92 16.28
C ARG A 123 3.82 0.88 14.81
N VAL A 124 3.57 -0.25 14.19
CA VAL A 124 3.81 -0.48 12.75
C VAL A 124 2.55 -1.03 12.13
N VAL A 125 2.09 -0.41 11.06
CA VAL A 125 1.00 -0.92 10.22
C VAL A 125 1.54 -1.18 8.81
N ALA A 126 1.52 -2.43 8.38
CA ALA A 126 1.88 -2.82 7.03
C ALA A 126 0.62 -2.93 6.15
N LEU A 127 0.66 -2.33 4.97
CA LEU A 127 -0.40 -2.45 3.99
C LEU A 127 -0.27 -3.75 3.21
N SER A 128 -1.38 -4.47 3.09
CA SER A 128 -1.48 -5.70 2.33
C SER A 128 -2.67 -5.69 1.36
N THR A 129 -3.01 -6.83 0.82
CA THR A 129 -4.00 -6.97 -0.25
C THR A 129 -4.85 -8.22 -0.05
N ASP A 130 -6.08 -8.21 -0.59
CA ASP A 130 -6.95 -9.38 -0.73
C ASP A 130 -6.25 -10.54 -1.46
N LYS A 131 -5.32 -10.24 -2.37
CA LYS A 131 -4.54 -11.23 -3.14
C LYS A 131 -3.54 -12.02 -2.29
N ALA A 132 -3.27 -11.60 -1.06
CA ALA A 132 -2.49 -12.35 -0.08
C ALA A 132 -3.30 -13.46 0.61
N ALA A 133 -4.64 -13.48 0.45
CA ALA A 133 -5.50 -14.56 0.91
C ALA A 133 -5.56 -15.63 -0.20
N ALA A 134 -5.08 -16.85 0.07
CA ALA A 134 -4.99 -17.95 -0.89
C ALA A 134 -4.38 -17.49 -2.25
N PRO A 135 -3.11 -17.07 -2.29
CA PRO A 135 -2.52 -16.42 -3.46
C PRO A 135 -2.40 -17.36 -4.66
N ILE A 136 -2.83 -16.88 -5.81
CA ILE A 136 -2.76 -17.58 -7.10
C ILE A 136 -1.69 -17.02 -8.05
N ASN A 137 -0.93 -16.02 -7.60
CA ASN A 137 0.15 -15.36 -8.34
C ASN A 137 1.28 -14.96 -7.39
N LEU A 138 2.45 -14.66 -7.97
CA LEU A 138 3.65 -14.31 -7.19
C LEU A 138 3.46 -13.03 -6.37
N TYR A 139 2.79 -12.01 -6.92
CA TYR A 139 2.51 -10.80 -6.12
C TYR A 139 1.77 -11.12 -4.83
N GLY A 140 0.68 -11.88 -4.91
CA GLY A 140 -0.08 -12.30 -3.75
C GLY A 140 0.76 -13.13 -2.77
N ALA A 141 1.58 -14.07 -3.29
CA ALA A 141 2.48 -14.90 -2.48
C ALA A 141 3.52 -14.05 -1.73
N THR A 142 4.16 -13.06 -2.39
CA THR A 142 5.11 -12.16 -1.72
C THR A 142 4.44 -11.30 -0.64
N LYS A 143 3.20 -10.87 -0.85
CA LYS A 143 2.44 -10.13 0.16
C LYS A 143 2.02 -11.03 1.34
N LEU A 144 1.66 -12.29 1.09
CA LEU A 144 1.42 -13.25 2.16
C LEU A 144 2.67 -13.48 3.01
N CYS A 145 3.84 -13.64 2.38
CA CYS A 145 5.11 -13.76 3.11
C CYS A 145 5.37 -12.51 3.97
N ALA A 146 5.20 -11.32 3.42
CA ALA A 146 5.35 -10.06 4.16
C ALA A 146 4.38 -9.98 5.36
N ASP A 147 3.10 -10.35 5.17
CA ASP A 147 2.12 -10.38 6.25
C ASP A 147 2.56 -11.30 7.40
N LYS A 148 3.07 -12.50 7.07
CA LYS A 148 3.60 -13.44 8.06
C LYS A 148 4.81 -12.89 8.80
N LEU A 149 5.72 -12.19 8.11
CA LEU A 149 6.87 -11.52 8.73
C LEU A 149 6.41 -10.46 9.74
N PHE A 150 5.48 -9.56 9.38
CA PHE A 150 4.99 -8.54 10.29
C PHE A 150 4.24 -9.13 11.49
N VAL A 151 3.39 -10.14 11.28
CA VAL A 151 2.67 -10.81 12.37
C VAL A 151 3.63 -11.47 13.33
N SER A 152 4.61 -12.26 12.81
CA SER A 152 5.59 -12.98 13.63
C SER A 152 6.59 -12.06 14.33
N ALA A 153 6.81 -10.84 13.83
CA ALA A 153 7.71 -9.87 14.45
C ALA A 153 7.30 -9.49 15.89
N ASN A 154 6.03 -9.66 16.25
CA ASN A 154 5.58 -9.47 17.63
C ASN A 154 6.21 -10.47 18.61
N ASN A 155 6.64 -11.65 18.14
CA ASN A 155 7.28 -12.68 18.99
C ASN A 155 8.74 -12.33 19.31
N ILE A 156 9.40 -11.52 18.48
CA ILE A 156 10.82 -11.16 18.63
C ILE A 156 11.05 -9.76 19.18
N ARG A 157 9.99 -9.01 19.48
CA ARG A 157 10.10 -7.65 20.04
C ARG A 157 10.66 -7.61 21.47
N GLY A 158 10.64 -8.73 22.19
CA GLY A 158 11.03 -8.80 23.61
C GLY A 158 10.13 -7.94 24.49
N SER A 159 10.72 -7.18 25.41
CA SER A 159 10.01 -6.25 26.32
C SER A 159 9.65 -4.90 25.73
N ARG A 160 9.94 -4.65 24.44
CA ARG A 160 9.65 -3.36 23.79
C ARG A 160 8.15 -3.15 23.65
N ASP A 161 7.66 -1.91 23.92
CA ASP A 161 6.28 -1.54 23.59
C ASP A 161 6.14 -1.25 22.09
N LEU A 162 6.45 -2.25 21.28
CA LEU A 162 6.35 -2.22 19.84
C LEU A 162 5.30 -3.23 19.39
N ARG A 163 4.38 -2.81 18.50
CA ARG A 163 3.34 -3.68 17.95
C ARG A 163 3.34 -3.60 16.44
N PHE A 164 3.34 -4.76 15.81
CA PHE A 164 3.20 -4.90 14.37
C PHE A 164 1.81 -5.43 14.04
N SER A 165 1.14 -4.80 13.09
CA SER A 165 -0.15 -5.23 12.56
C SER A 165 -0.20 -5.06 11.05
N VAL A 166 -1.15 -5.74 10.42
CA VAL A 166 -1.35 -5.71 8.98
C VAL A 166 -2.76 -5.23 8.67
N VAL A 167 -2.89 -4.40 7.64
CA VAL A 167 -4.18 -4.00 7.07
C VAL A 167 -4.27 -4.58 5.67
N ARG A 168 -5.24 -5.49 5.43
CA ARG A 168 -5.57 -6.03 4.11
C ARG A 168 -6.80 -5.35 3.56
N TYR A 169 -6.71 -4.81 2.35
CA TYR A 169 -7.87 -4.33 1.60
C TYR A 169 -7.77 -4.72 0.13
N GLY A 170 -8.91 -4.66 -0.55
CA GLY A 170 -9.02 -5.03 -1.95
C GLY A 170 -8.54 -3.93 -2.91
N ASN A 171 -9.27 -3.76 -3.99
CA ASN A 171 -8.93 -2.79 -5.02
C ASN A 171 -9.24 -1.36 -4.56
N VAL A 172 -8.23 -0.51 -4.51
CA VAL A 172 -8.42 0.90 -4.19
C VAL A 172 -8.90 1.65 -5.42
N MET A 173 -10.10 2.20 -5.36
CA MET A 173 -10.74 2.93 -6.46
C MET A 173 -9.91 4.16 -6.84
N GLY A 174 -9.71 4.36 -8.16
CA GLY A 174 -8.98 5.52 -8.70
C GLY A 174 -7.48 5.51 -8.42
N SER A 175 -6.91 4.45 -7.85
CA SER A 175 -5.46 4.35 -7.65
C SER A 175 -4.72 4.25 -8.99
N ARG A 176 -3.50 4.80 -9.06
CA ARG A 176 -2.66 4.76 -10.27
C ARG A 176 -2.45 3.32 -10.74
N GLY A 177 -2.67 3.08 -12.03
CA GLY A 177 -2.59 1.75 -12.65
C GLY A 177 -3.76 0.82 -12.30
N SER A 178 -4.87 1.33 -11.75
CA SER A 178 -6.11 0.57 -11.54
C SER A 178 -7.05 0.69 -12.74
N VAL A 179 -8.10 -0.13 -12.73
CA VAL A 179 -9.05 -0.24 -13.85
C VAL A 179 -9.81 1.07 -14.15
N ILE A 180 -10.09 1.90 -13.16
CA ILE A 180 -10.85 3.15 -13.38
C ILE A 180 -10.07 4.15 -14.24
N PRO A 181 -8.84 4.58 -13.89
CA PRO A 181 -8.03 5.43 -14.75
C PRO A 181 -7.86 4.84 -16.15
N PHE A 182 -7.62 3.54 -16.25
CA PHE A 182 -7.50 2.84 -17.53
C PHE A 182 -8.79 2.94 -18.36
N PHE A 183 -9.96 2.73 -17.77
CA PHE A 183 -11.24 2.86 -18.48
C PHE A 183 -11.55 4.30 -18.88
N LEU A 184 -11.19 5.28 -18.06
CA LEU A 184 -11.36 6.70 -18.40
C LEU A 184 -10.50 7.08 -19.61
N GLU A 185 -9.28 6.59 -19.70
CA GLU A 185 -8.41 6.76 -20.86
C GLU A 185 -8.98 6.08 -22.11
N LYS A 186 -9.42 4.82 -22.00
CA LYS A 186 -9.98 4.06 -23.13
C LYS A 186 -11.37 4.52 -23.57
N LYS A 187 -12.09 5.25 -22.72
CA LYS A 187 -13.43 5.80 -23.04
C LYS A 187 -13.42 6.65 -24.32
N VAL A 188 -12.33 7.37 -24.60
CA VAL A 188 -12.18 8.20 -25.81
C VAL A 188 -12.29 7.35 -27.09
N GLY A 189 -11.81 6.09 -27.07
CA GLY A 189 -11.91 5.16 -28.19
C GLY A 189 -13.26 4.43 -28.30
N GLY A 190 -14.24 4.73 -27.43
CA GLY A 190 -15.58 4.14 -27.46
C GLY A 190 -15.67 2.67 -27.05
N VAL A 191 -14.56 2.00 -26.72
CA VAL A 191 -14.50 0.57 -26.40
C VAL A 191 -13.82 0.36 -25.07
N LEU A 192 -14.51 -0.31 -24.12
CA LEU A 192 -13.95 -0.71 -22.84
C LEU A 192 -13.62 -2.21 -22.85
N PRO A 193 -12.34 -2.60 -22.68
CA PRO A 193 -11.95 -4.01 -22.61
C PRO A 193 -12.39 -4.60 -21.27
N ILE A 194 -13.27 -5.60 -21.30
CA ILE A 194 -13.76 -6.34 -20.14
C ILE A 194 -13.25 -7.76 -20.22
N THR A 195 -12.54 -8.22 -19.19
CA THR A 195 -11.94 -9.54 -19.13
C THR A 195 -13.01 -10.64 -18.99
N SER A 196 -13.97 -10.45 -18.09
CA SER A 196 -15.09 -11.34 -17.84
C SER A 196 -16.25 -10.55 -17.21
N THR A 197 -17.48 -10.93 -17.59
CA THR A 197 -18.71 -10.35 -17.01
C THR A 197 -18.99 -10.83 -15.59
N ASP A 198 -18.44 -11.98 -15.20
CA ASP A 198 -18.68 -12.62 -13.90
C ASP A 198 -17.67 -12.19 -12.83
N MET A 199 -16.67 -11.38 -13.24
CA MET A 199 -15.66 -10.90 -12.30
C MET A 199 -16.23 -9.94 -11.27
N THR A 200 -15.98 -10.25 -10.01
CA THR A 200 -16.25 -9.36 -8.86
C THR A 200 -14.95 -8.83 -8.27
N ARG A 201 -15.02 -7.72 -7.59
CA ARG A 201 -13.89 -7.11 -6.87
C ARG A 201 -14.36 -6.54 -5.55
N PHE A 202 -13.51 -6.68 -4.54
CA PHE A 202 -13.66 -5.95 -3.29
C PHE A 202 -13.07 -4.56 -3.45
N ASN A 203 -13.91 -3.55 -3.44
CA ASN A 203 -13.49 -2.18 -3.68
C ASN A 203 -13.50 -1.37 -2.38
N ILE A 204 -12.53 -0.46 -2.27
CA ILE A 204 -12.42 0.51 -1.19
C ILE A 204 -11.99 1.87 -1.76
N SER A 205 -12.45 2.96 -1.18
CA SER A 205 -11.92 4.29 -1.50
C SER A 205 -10.54 4.51 -0.88
N LEU A 206 -9.80 5.50 -1.40
CA LEU A 206 -8.52 5.90 -0.78
C LEU A 206 -8.71 6.37 0.66
N GLN A 207 -9.79 7.12 0.94
CA GLN A 207 -10.06 7.66 2.28
C GLN A 207 -10.37 6.55 3.29
N GLU A 208 -11.22 5.59 2.92
CA GLU A 208 -11.51 4.42 3.77
C GLU A 208 -10.22 3.63 4.08
N GLY A 209 -9.34 3.46 3.08
CA GLY A 209 -8.03 2.82 3.29
C GLY A 209 -7.15 3.60 4.28
N VAL A 210 -7.13 4.93 4.19
CA VAL A 210 -6.39 5.79 5.13
C VAL A 210 -6.98 5.71 6.53
N ASP A 211 -8.30 5.83 6.65
CA ASP A 211 -8.98 5.81 7.95
C ASP A 211 -8.78 4.45 8.65
N MET A 212 -8.78 3.36 7.90
CA MET A 212 -8.49 2.03 8.42
C MET A 212 -7.05 1.89 8.95
N VAL A 213 -6.07 2.49 8.26
CA VAL A 213 -4.67 2.49 8.71
C VAL A 213 -4.49 3.35 9.96
N LEU A 214 -5.11 4.52 10.02
CA LEU A 214 -5.09 5.36 11.22
C LEU A 214 -5.75 4.64 12.39
N TRP A 215 -6.90 4.01 12.18
CA TRP A 215 -7.56 3.21 13.20
C TRP A 215 -6.67 2.05 13.69
N ALA A 216 -5.99 1.34 12.79
CA ALA A 216 -5.10 0.24 13.16
C ALA A 216 -3.89 0.73 13.98
N LEU A 217 -3.30 1.89 13.62
CA LEU A 217 -2.23 2.50 14.43
C LEU A 217 -2.67 2.83 15.86
N GLU A 218 -3.95 3.20 16.05
CA GLU A 218 -4.50 3.55 17.36
C GLU A 218 -4.91 2.33 18.17
N ASN A 219 -5.53 1.33 17.53
CA ASN A 219 -6.29 0.28 18.21
C ASN A 219 -5.67 -1.12 18.12
N ALA A 220 -4.73 -1.37 17.19
CA ALA A 220 -4.16 -2.69 17.02
C ALA A 220 -3.37 -3.16 18.25
N TRP A 221 -3.58 -4.42 18.64
CA TRP A 221 -2.91 -5.04 19.80
C TRP A 221 -1.55 -5.63 19.45
N GLY A 222 -1.33 -5.93 18.15
CA GLY A 222 -0.15 -6.57 17.60
C GLY A 222 -0.41 -8.04 17.25
N GLY A 223 0.00 -8.41 16.00
CA GLY A 223 -0.17 -9.74 15.45
C GLY A 223 -1.45 -9.97 14.65
N GLU A 224 -2.39 -9.00 14.64
CA GLU A 224 -3.62 -9.11 13.87
C GLU A 224 -3.49 -8.65 12.43
N ILE A 225 -4.37 -9.19 11.60
CA ILE A 225 -4.62 -8.76 10.23
C ILE A 225 -6.03 -8.18 10.19
N SER A 226 -6.14 -6.86 10.08
CA SER A 226 -7.41 -6.16 9.97
C SER A 226 -7.88 -6.14 8.51
N CYS A 227 -9.15 -6.52 8.28
CA CYS A 227 -9.80 -6.47 6.97
C CYS A 227 -11.10 -5.68 7.07
N PRO A 228 -11.41 -4.80 6.10
CA PRO A 228 -12.72 -4.15 6.05
C PRO A 228 -13.81 -5.16 5.71
N ARG A 229 -15.04 -4.90 6.13
CA ARG A 229 -16.20 -5.63 5.61
C ARG A 229 -16.53 -5.10 4.22
N TYR A 230 -16.53 -5.97 3.24
CA TYR A 230 -16.85 -5.62 1.86
C TYR A 230 -18.23 -6.12 1.43
N HIS A 231 -18.88 -5.33 0.59
CA HIS A 231 -19.90 -5.85 -0.31
C HIS A 231 -19.25 -6.06 -1.69
N PRO A 232 -19.28 -7.26 -2.27
CA PRO A 232 -18.74 -7.51 -3.59
C PRO A 232 -19.43 -6.62 -4.62
N THR A 233 -18.64 -5.90 -5.42
CA THR A 233 -19.18 -5.10 -6.53
C THR A 233 -18.91 -5.84 -7.82
N ALA A 234 -19.96 -6.16 -8.57
CA ALA A 234 -19.83 -6.79 -9.88
C ALA A 234 -19.13 -5.83 -10.87
N SER A 235 -18.08 -6.33 -11.52
CA SER A 235 -17.32 -5.59 -12.53
C SER A 235 -18.18 -5.01 -13.68
N PRO A 236 -19.24 -5.69 -14.17
CA PRO A 236 -20.09 -5.19 -15.26
C PRO A 236 -20.89 -3.92 -14.97
N MET A 237 -21.05 -3.55 -13.71
CA MET A 237 -21.78 -2.31 -13.36
C MET A 237 -20.99 -1.02 -13.69
N TRP A 238 -19.68 -1.11 -13.88
CA TRP A 238 -18.80 0.03 -14.11
C TRP A 238 -18.97 0.69 -15.49
N PRO A 239 -19.04 -0.07 -16.62
CA PRO A 239 -19.23 0.54 -17.93
C PRO A 239 -20.49 1.37 -18.06
N LYS A 240 -21.60 0.98 -17.39
CA LYS A 240 -22.86 1.72 -17.42
C LYS A 240 -22.77 3.11 -16.76
N ARG A 241 -21.89 3.26 -15.75
CA ARG A 241 -21.67 4.55 -15.07
C ARG A 241 -20.60 5.41 -15.73
N SER A 242 -19.73 4.81 -16.53
CA SER A 242 -18.60 5.50 -17.17
C SER A 242 -18.95 6.17 -18.50
N GLY A 243 -20.13 5.90 -19.08
CA GLY A 243 -20.68 6.53 -20.26
C GLY A 243 -21.70 5.67 -20.99
N PRO A 244 -22.81 6.25 -21.48
CA PRO A 244 -23.92 5.49 -22.07
C PRO A 244 -23.62 4.84 -23.42
N ASN A 245 -22.53 5.22 -24.11
CA ASN A 245 -22.25 4.82 -25.50
C ASN A 245 -20.99 3.96 -25.67
N ALA A 246 -20.40 3.40 -24.61
CA ALA A 246 -19.20 2.55 -24.76
C ALA A 246 -19.58 1.12 -25.13
N ALA A 247 -19.15 0.66 -26.32
CA ALA A 247 -19.33 -0.73 -26.74
C ALA A 247 -18.47 -1.69 -25.90
N ARG A 248 -19.01 -2.87 -25.57
CA ARG A 248 -18.31 -3.91 -24.81
C ARG A 248 -17.54 -4.81 -25.80
N LYS A 249 -16.21 -4.84 -25.71
CA LYS A 249 -15.41 -5.90 -26.31
C LYS A 249 -14.91 -6.83 -25.23
N SER A 250 -15.22 -8.11 -25.30
CA SER A 250 -14.58 -9.14 -24.49
C SER A 250 -13.19 -9.42 -25.09
N SER A 251 -12.14 -8.98 -24.43
CA SER A 251 -10.80 -9.50 -24.70
C SER A 251 -10.59 -10.73 -23.82
N VAL A 252 -10.39 -11.88 -24.43
CA VAL A 252 -9.99 -13.10 -23.73
C VAL A 252 -8.58 -12.87 -23.19
N PHE A 253 -8.46 -12.53 -21.93
CA PHE A 253 -7.20 -12.61 -21.24
C PHE A 253 -6.97 -14.11 -20.96
N VAL A 254 -6.01 -14.71 -21.66
CA VAL A 254 -5.57 -16.06 -21.33
C VAL A 254 -4.92 -15.99 -19.94
N PRO A 255 -5.50 -16.62 -18.91
CA PRO A 255 -4.82 -16.70 -17.63
C PRO A 255 -3.52 -17.46 -17.85
N ALA A 256 -2.44 -17.01 -17.21
CA ALA A 256 -1.19 -17.77 -17.16
C ALA A 256 -1.55 -19.23 -16.83
N LYS A 257 -1.20 -20.15 -17.72
CA LYS A 257 -1.60 -21.57 -17.66
C LYS A 257 -1.40 -22.10 -16.25
N ARG A 258 -2.45 -22.65 -15.66
CA ARG A 258 -2.31 -23.55 -14.50
C ARG A 258 -1.24 -24.59 -14.87
N CYS A 259 -0.13 -24.62 -14.13
CA CYS A 259 0.69 -25.82 -14.07
C CYS A 259 -0.16 -26.93 -13.44
N THR A 260 -0.88 -27.69 -14.27
CA THR A 260 -1.43 -28.97 -13.86
C THR A 260 -0.24 -29.91 -13.72
N ARG A 261 0.11 -30.27 -12.48
CA ARG A 261 0.90 -31.47 -12.25
C ARG A 261 0.10 -32.66 -12.78
N LYS A 262 0.72 -33.38 -13.72
CA LYS A 262 0.46 -34.80 -13.87
C LYS A 262 1.26 -35.55 -12.83
#